data_a120065b2a835758c1dcd58d00ef8db4
#
_entry.id   a120065b2a835758c1dcd58d00ef8db4
#
_cell.length_a   1.000
_cell.length_b   1.000
_cell.length_c   1.000
_cell.angle_alpha   90.00
_cell.angle_beta   90.00
_cell.angle_gamma   90.00
#
_symmetry.space_group_name_H-M   'P 1'
#
loop_
_entity.id
_entity.type
_entity.pdbx_description
1 polymer ?
#
loop_
_entity_poly.entity_id
_entity_poly.type
_entity_poly.pdbx_seq_one_letter_code
_entity_poly.pdbx_strand_id
1 'polypeptide(L)' 'MERPRAVGRRGVVTDVRGDGRALRATWHDDAGVLVLSVWRDNVCVATTRVAPADVPALVEVLVGGLADVATASGAERDAG' A
#
# COMPACT_ATOMS: atom_id res chain seq x y z
N MET A 1 -1.23 -31.81 1.43
CA MET A 1 -2.07 -30.85 1.59
C MET A 1 -1.75 -29.61 0.83
N GLU A 2 -2.65 -29.17 0.08
CA GLU A 2 -2.47 -28.04 -0.69
C GLU A 2 -3.10 -26.90 -0.17
N ARG A 3 -2.57 -25.74 -0.29
CA ARG A 3 -3.20 -24.58 0.18
C ARG A 3 -3.49 -23.74 -0.96
N PRO A 4 -4.49 -22.91 -0.90
CA PRO A 4 -4.78 -21.94 -1.95
C PRO A 4 -3.61 -21.02 -2.14
N ARG A 5 -3.31 -20.72 -3.35
CA ARG A 5 -2.26 -19.91 -3.59
C ARG A 5 -2.46 -18.79 -4.41
N ALA A 6 -3.61 -18.57 -4.96
CA ALA A 6 -3.87 -17.49 -5.86
C ALA A 6 -3.63 -16.14 -5.26
N VAL A 7 -3.96 -15.96 -3.99
CA VAL A 7 -3.83 -14.68 -3.33
C VAL A 7 -3.14 -14.86 -2.01
N GLY A 8 -2.07 -14.12 -1.77
CA GLY A 8 -1.39 -14.11 -0.50
C GLY A 8 -1.92 -13.01 0.38
N ARG A 9 -1.04 -12.17 0.87
CA ARG A 9 -1.42 -11.07 1.74
C ARG A 9 -2.08 -9.98 0.97
N ARG A 10 -3.01 -9.29 1.61
CA ARG A 10 -3.64 -8.15 0.99
C ARG A 10 -4.09 -7.15 2.03
N GLY A 11 -4.21 -5.91 1.60
CA GLY A 11 -4.67 -4.84 2.46
C GLY A 11 -5.35 -3.78 1.66
N VAL A 12 -6.16 -2.98 2.32
CA VAL A 12 -6.90 -1.90 1.68
C VAL A 12 -6.81 -0.68 2.56
N VAL A 13 -6.55 0.47 1.95
CA VAL A 13 -6.59 1.75 2.65
C VAL A 13 -7.46 2.69 1.85
N THR A 14 -8.21 3.53 2.53
CA THR A 14 -9.10 4.47 1.85
C THR A 14 -8.39 5.79 1.64
N ASP A 15 -8.82 6.50 0.62
CA ASP A 15 -8.28 7.82 0.30
C ASP A 15 -8.69 8.79 1.42
N VAL A 16 -7.76 9.64 1.81
CA VAL A 16 -8.03 10.58 2.91
C VAL A 16 -9.13 11.56 2.58
N ARG A 17 -9.42 11.78 1.31
CA ARG A 17 -10.47 12.69 0.91
C ARG A 17 -11.87 12.13 1.12
N GLY A 18 -11.97 10.82 1.34
CA GLY A 18 -13.26 10.22 1.60
C GLY A 18 -14.23 10.29 0.44
N ASP A 19 -13.70 10.18 -0.78
CA ASP A 19 -14.54 10.32 -1.97
C ASP A 19 -14.80 8.98 -2.68
N GLY A 20 -14.74 7.91 -1.94
CA GLY A 20 -15.01 6.59 -2.50
C GLY A 20 -13.82 5.92 -3.10
N ARG A 21 -12.65 6.53 -3.02
CA ARG A 21 -11.44 5.91 -3.56
C ARG A 21 -10.74 5.07 -2.51
N ALA A 22 -10.09 4.02 -2.96
CA ALA A 22 -9.33 3.15 -2.09
C ALA A 22 -8.16 2.56 -2.86
N LEU A 23 -7.10 2.24 -2.12
CA LEU A 23 -5.95 1.57 -2.68
C LEU A 23 -5.94 0.16 -2.14
N ARG A 24 -5.79 -0.83 -3.00
CA ARG A 24 -5.63 -2.21 -2.59
C ARG A 24 -4.25 -2.67 -2.96
N ALA A 25 -3.62 -3.38 -2.05
CA ALA A 25 -2.34 -4.02 -2.31
C ALA A 25 -2.56 -5.52 -2.12
N THR A 26 -2.22 -6.31 -3.11
CA THR A 26 -2.45 -7.74 -3.07
C THR A 26 -1.25 -8.49 -3.61
N TRP A 27 -0.76 -9.45 -2.83
CA TRP A 27 0.29 -10.33 -3.30
C TRP A 27 -0.34 -11.50 -4.00
N HIS A 28 0.06 -11.74 -5.23
CA HIS A 28 -0.36 -12.93 -5.96
C HIS A 28 0.78 -13.91 -5.91
N ASP A 29 0.71 -14.84 -4.97
CA ASP A 29 1.78 -15.80 -4.73
C ASP A 29 2.15 -16.62 -5.94
N ASP A 30 1.16 -17.06 -6.68
CA ASP A 30 1.42 -17.90 -7.84
C ASP A 30 2.13 -17.15 -8.96
N ALA A 31 1.89 -15.86 -9.06
CA ALA A 31 2.56 -15.05 -10.07
C ALA A 31 3.81 -14.37 -9.51
N GLY A 32 3.95 -14.34 -8.20
CA GLY A 32 5.09 -13.72 -7.57
C GLY A 32 5.15 -12.23 -7.76
N VAL A 33 4.00 -11.55 -7.76
CA VAL A 33 3.98 -10.10 -7.95
C VAL A 33 3.06 -9.44 -6.95
N LEU A 34 3.36 -8.18 -6.68
CA LEU A 34 2.49 -7.33 -5.89
C LEU A 34 1.62 -6.53 -6.84
N VAL A 35 0.33 -6.57 -6.65
CA VAL A 35 -0.59 -5.79 -7.47
C VAL A 35 -1.13 -4.64 -6.62
N LEU A 36 -0.94 -3.43 -7.10
CA LEU A 36 -1.51 -2.25 -6.48
C LEU A 36 -2.65 -1.79 -7.38
N SER A 37 -3.82 -1.59 -6.79
CA SER A 37 -4.98 -1.18 -7.60
C SER A 37 -5.71 -0.04 -6.93
N VAL A 38 -6.20 0.86 -7.74
CA VAL A 38 -6.99 2.00 -7.27
C VAL A 38 -8.43 1.71 -7.62
N TRP A 39 -9.29 1.85 -6.63
CA TRP A 39 -10.72 1.58 -6.77
C TRP A 39 -11.51 2.83 -6.48
N ARG A 40 -12.62 2.96 -7.14
CA ARG A 40 -13.53 4.07 -6.88
C ARG A 40 -14.93 3.53 -6.92
N ASP A 41 -15.66 3.65 -5.80
CA ASP A 41 -17.02 3.15 -5.67
C ASP A 41 -17.15 1.70 -6.15
N ASN A 42 -16.20 0.88 -5.69
CA ASN A 42 -16.19 -0.55 -6.01
C ASN A 42 -15.84 -0.90 -7.46
N VAL A 43 -15.34 0.06 -8.20
CA VAL A 43 -14.89 -0.20 -9.56
C VAL A 43 -13.38 0.00 -9.60
N CYS A 44 -12.66 -0.98 -10.13
CA CYS A 44 -11.22 -0.87 -10.26
C CYS A 44 -10.91 0.03 -11.44
N VAL A 45 -10.25 1.15 -11.18
CA VAL A 45 -9.94 2.10 -12.23
C VAL A 45 -8.52 2.03 -12.75
N ALA A 46 -7.62 1.39 -12.01
CA ALA A 46 -6.24 1.26 -12.45
C ALA A 46 -5.52 0.19 -11.65
N THR A 47 -4.58 -0.47 -12.27
CA THR A 47 -3.73 -1.44 -11.57
C THR A 47 -2.31 -1.29 -12.03
N THR A 48 -1.37 -1.69 -11.19
CA THR A 48 0.01 -1.77 -11.57
C THR A 48 0.61 -2.99 -10.87
N ARG A 49 1.54 -3.64 -11.52
CA ARG A 49 2.22 -4.80 -10.95
C ARG A 49 3.62 -4.41 -10.57
N VAL A 50 4.01 -4.79 -9.38
CA VAL A 50 5.32 -4.44 -8.85
C VAL A 50 6.11 -5.73 -8.65
N ALA A 51 7.29 -5.79 -9.23
CA ALA A 51 8.15 -6.96 -9.05
C ALA A 51 8.64 -7.00 -7.62
N PRO A 52 8.83 -8.20 -7.06
CA PRO A 52 9.32 -8.30 -5.67
C PRO A 52 10.62 -7.53 -5.46
N ALA A 53 11.48 -7.49 -6.47
CA ALA A 53 12.76 -6.78 -6.34
C ALA A 53 12.59 -5.28 -6.17
N ASP A 54 11.46 -4.73 -6.59
CA ASP A 54 11.20 -3.30 -6.50
C ASP A 54 10.41 -2.92 -5.26
N VAL A 55 9.88 -3.90 -4.55
CA VAL A 55 9.08 -3.62 -3.36
C VAL A 55 9.89 -2.92 -2.26
N PRO A 56 11.17 -3.28 -2.03
CA PRO A 56 11.91 -2.58 -0.98
C PRO A 56 12.00 -1.08 -1.19
N ALA A 57 12.09 -0.61 -2.43
CA ALA A 57 12.13 0.83 -2.70
C ALA A 57 10.83 1.50 -2.27
N LEU A 58 9.71 0.82 -2.51
CA LEU A 58 8.41 1.33 -2.11
C LEU A 58 8.30 1.37 -0.59
N VAL A 59 8.73 0.30 0.06
CA VAL A 59 8.71 0.22 1.52
C VAL A 59 9.55 1.35 2.12
N GLU A 60 10.70 1.61 1.53
CA GLU A 60 11.57 2.65 2.03
C GLU A 60 10.94 4.03 1.98
N VAL A 61 10.24 4.34 0.90
CA VAL A 61 9.54 5.61 0.77
C VAL A 61 8.46 5.72 1.83
N LEU A 62 7.69 4.65 2.02
CA LEU A 62 6.59 4.67 2.95
C LEU A 62 7.07 4.82 4.40
N VAL A 63 8.04 4.02 4.77
CA VAL A 63 8.54 4.04 6.14
C VAL A 63 9.31 5.32 6.42
N GLY A 64 10.13 5.76 5.46
CA GLY A 64 10.88 6.99 5.61
C GLY A 64 9.98 8.19 5.77
N GLY A 65 8.92 8.24 4.98
CA GLY A 65 7.95 9.32 5.08
C GLY A 65 7.23 9.33 6.42
N LEU A 66 6.88 8.15 6.92
CA LEU A 66 6.25 8.06 8.22
C LEU A 66 7.17 8.60 9.32
N ALA A 67 8.45 8.27 9.25
CA ALA A 67 9.42 8.74 10.23
C ALA A 67 9.54 10.25 10.17
N ASP A 68 9.54 10.82 8.96
CA ASP A 68 9.63 12.27 8.80
C ASP A 68 8.41 12.97 9.37
N VAL A 69 7.23 12.43 9.13
CA VAL A 69 6.00 13.00 9.67
C VAL A 69 6.02 12.95 11.19
N ALA A 70 6.43 11.84 11.75
CA ALA A 70 6.49 11.67 13.20
C ALA A 70 7.49 12.65 13.82
N THR A 71 8.64 12.85 13.16
CA THR A 71 9.65 13.76 13.65
C THR A 71 9.14 15.21 13.61
N ALA A 72 8.48 15.57 12.51
CA ALA A 72 7.94 16.92 12.38
C ALA A 72 6.87 17.18 13.43
N SER A 73 5.99 16.21 13.67
CA SER A 73 4.97 16.35 14.67
C SER A 73 5.56 16.48 16.07
N GLY A 74 6.57 15.67 16.35
CA GLY A 74 7.26 15.74 17.64
C GLY A 74 7.93 17.08 17.83
N ALA A 75 8.57 17.60 16.79
CA ALA A 75 9.23 18.88 16.87
C ALA A 75 8.23 20.01 17.10
N GLU A 76 7.10 19.95 16.44
CA GLU A 76 6.07 20.93 16.64
C GLU A 76 5.53 20.91 18.06
N ARG A 77 5.34 19.75 18.60
CA ARG A 77 4.85 19.62 19.96
C ARG A 77 5.86 20.16 20.95
N ASP A 78 7.12 19.85 20.73
CA ASP A 78 8.15 20.31 21.63
C ASP A 78 8.30 21.81 21.56
N ALA A 79 8.11 22.41 20.43
CA ALA A 79 8.23 23.85 20.28
C ALA A 79 7.05 24.57 20.89
N GLY A 80 5.94 23.92 20.94
CA GLY A 80 4.77 24.51 21.53
C GLY A 80 4.75 24.38 23.00
#